data_d3cfbaa541f0b8b1848c964d3fada0c7
#
_entry.id   d3cfbaa541f0b8b1848c964d3fada0c7
#
_cell.length_a   1.000
_cell.length_b   1.000
_cell.length_c   1.000
_cell.angle_alpha   90.00
_cell.angle_beta   90.00
_cell.angle_gamma   90.00
#
_symmetry.space_group_name_H-M   'P 1'
#
loop_
_entity.id
_entity.type
_entity.pdbx_description
1 polymer ?
#
loop_
_entity_poly.entity_id
_entity_poly.type
_entity_poly.pdbx_seq_one_letter_code
_entity_poly.pdbx_strand_id
1 'polypeptide(L)'
;GALAAEKAIADAGIDAETLDYIILAHNFGDVKSGSVQSDILPCLAARVKNSLKIKNPKCVAYDILFGCPGWVEGVIQAQAFIKAGMAKRCLVIGAETLSRVVDPHDRDSMIYSDGAGATIIESSDDEGGILSHESASYTLDEVYHLFFGCSNNKSFEEDTRFIKMYGRKIYEFALSNVPAAMKTCLDNSGVDITDVKKILIHQANEKMDEAIINRFYRLYKTPVPEGIMPMSIHKLGNSSVATVPTLLDLIKSGQMKGHKLNKGDIVIFASVGAGMHINAITYKY
;
A
#
# COMPACT_ATOMS: atom_id res chain seq x y z
N GLY A 1 -9.06 7.19 7.50
CA GLY A 1 -9.26 5.73 7.61
C GLY A 1 -10.73 5.37 7.76
N ALA A 2 -11.45 5.96 8.72
CA ALA A 2 -12.87 5.62 8.97
C ALA A 2 -13.78 5.84 7.77
N LEU A 3 -13.66 6.97 7.07
CA LEU A 3 -14.47 7.25 5.86
C LEU A 3 -14.17 6.25 4.72
N ALA A 4 -12.91 5.86 4.54
CA ALA A 4 -12.55 4.83 3.56
C ALA A 4 -13.14 3.47 3.93
N ALA A 5 -13.11 3.13 5.23
CA ALA A 5 -13.70 1.91 5.77
C ALA A 5 -15.23 1.86 5.58
N GLU A 6 -15.95 2.94 5.87
CA GLU A 6 -17.40 3.06 5.64
C GLU A 6 -17.76 2.79 4.17
N LYS A 7 -17.00 3.40 3.24
CA LYS A 7 -17.19 3.18 1.80
C LYS A 7 -16.92 1.74 1.38
N ALA A 8 -15.84 1.13 1.89
CA ALA A 8 -15.50 -0.26 1.57
C ALA A 8 -16.55 -1.25 2.08
N ILE A 9 -17.09 -1.04 3.29
CA ILE A 9 -18.18 -1.84 3.86
C ILE A 9 -19.46 -1.69 3.03
N ALA A 10 -19.79 -0.45 2.63
CA ALA A 10 -20.96 -0.19 1.80
C ALA A 10 -20.82 -0.78 0.39
N ASP A 11 -19.64 -0.67 -0.24
CA ASP A 11 -19.34 -1.27 -1.56
C ASP A 11 -19.44 -2.80 -1.53
N ALA A 12 -18.96 -3.41 -0.45
CA ALA A 12 -19.05 -4.86 -0.24
C ALA A 12 -20.47 -5.34 0.14
N GLY A 13 -21.38 -4.43 0.52
CA GLY A 13 -22.75 -4.76 0.92
C GLY A 13 -22.84 -5.63 2.17
N ILE A 14 -21.88 -5.53 3.10
CA ILE A 14 -21.82 -6.36 4.29
C ILE A 14 -22.26 -5.61 5.56
N ASP A 15 -22.69 -6.36 6.56
CA ASP A 15 -22.84 -5.84 7.93
C ASP A 15 -21.46 -5.76 8.59
N ALA A 16 -21.08 -4.59 9.09
CA ALA A 16 -19.82 -4.36 9.77
C ALA A 16 -19.62 -5.26 11.02
N GLU A 17 -20.71 -5.70 11.65
CA GLU A 17 -20.68 -6.64 12.79
C GLU A 17 -20.16 -8.03 12.40
N THR A 18 -20.10 -8.35 11.09
CA THR A 18 -19.56 -9.62 10.57
C THR A 18 -18.06 -9.62 10.33
N LEU A 19 -17.38 -8.51 10.57
CA LEU A 19 -15.93 -8.42 10.48
C LEU A 19 -15.25 -9.17 11.61
N ASP A 20 -14.21 -9.94 11.27
CA ASP A 20 -13.36 -10.65 12.22
C ASP A 20 -12.12 -9.83 12.58
N TYR A 21 -11.54 -9.12 11.60
CA TYR A 21 -10.36 -8.29 11.80
C TYR A 21 -10.48 -6.94 11.10
N ILE A 22 -9.90 -5.92 11.75
CA ILE A 22 -9.58 -4.62 11.15
C ILE A 22 -8.07 -4.45 11.25
N ILE A 23 -7.39 -4.42 10.11
CA ILE A 23 -5.94 -4.26 9.98
C ILE A 23 -5.69 -2.88 9.37
N LEU A 24 -5.04 -1.98 10.10
CA LEU A 24 -4.75 -0.63 9.61
C LEU A 24 -3.23 -0.46 9.46
N ALA A 25 -2.81 -0.27 8.23
CA ALA A 25 -1.42 0.02 7.90
C ALA A 25 -1.18 1.52 7.87
N HIS A 26 -0.10 1.97 8.51
CA HIS A 26 0.36 3.35 8.49
C HIS A 26 1.83 3.48 8.88
N ASN A 27 2.42 4.64 8.65
CA ASN A 27 3.67 5.08 9.26
C ASN A 27 3.39 6.26 10.21
N PHE A 28 2.59 7.21 9.73
CA PHE A 28 2.14 8.40 10.44
C PHE A 28 0.63 8.59 10.20
N GLY A 29 -0.18 7.61 10.61
CA GLY A 29 -1.62 7.59 10.33
C GLY A 29 -2.42 8.63 11.09
N ASP A 30 -1.93 9.11 12.24
CA ASP A 30 -2.44 10.29 12.93
C ASP A 30 -1.30 11.08 13.58
N VAL A 31 -1.21 12.36 13.22
CA VAL A 31 -0.22 13.29 13.75
C VAL A 31 -0.93 14.59 14.14
N LYS A 32 -0.69 15.08 15.34
CA LYS A 32 -1.27 16.33 15.83
C LYS A 32 -0.89 17.50 14.91
N SER A 33 -1.86 18.29 14.49
CA SER A 33 -1.63 19.47 13.67
C SER A 33 -0.69 20.48 14.36
N GLY A 34 0.29 20.99 13.63
CA GLY A 34 1.31 21.90 14.16
C GLY A 34 2.40 21.19 14.97
N SER A 35 2.50 19.87 14.89
CA SER A 35 3.48 19.04 15.57
C SER A 35 3.88 17.88 14.66
N VAL A 36 4.99 17.21 14.96
CA VAL A 36 5.42 15.94 14.35
C VAL A 36 5.13 14.74 15.26
N GLN A 37 4.41 14.97 16.34
CA GLN A 37 4.08 13.94 17.33
C GLN A 37 2.95 13.05 16.82
N SER A 38 3.24 11.74 16.68
CA SER A 38 2.24 10.74 16.36
C SER A 38 1.33 10.44 17.55
N ASP A 39 0.03 10.27 17.27
CA ASP A 39 -0.97 9.83 18.24
C ASP A 39 -1.43 8.41 17.86
N ILE A 40 -0.84 7.40 18.49
CA ILE A 40 -1.05 5.98 18.21
C ILE A 40 -1.65 5.19 19.38
N LEU A 41 -2.10 5.86 20.43
CA LEU A 41 -2.69 5.22 21.60
C LEU A 41 -4.07 5.81 21.94
N PRO A 42 -5.16 5.03 21.83
CA PRO A 42 -5.21 3.65 21.34
C PRO A 42 -4.85 3.54 19.85
N CYS A 43 -4.56 2.33 19.38
CA CYS A 43 -4.21 2.11 17.97
C CYS A 43 -5.31 2.59 17.02
N LEU A 44 -4.92 2.99 15.81
CA LEU A 44 -5.83 3.65 14.87
C LEU A 44 -6.94 2.71 14.37
N ALA A 45 -6.65 1.42 14.20
CA ALA A 45 -7.67 0.42 13.86
C ALA A 45 -8.78 0.33 14.93
N ALA A 46 -8.42 0.42 16.23
CA ALA A 46 -9.38 0.46 17.30
C ALA A 46 -10.26 1.73 17.28
N ARG A 47 -9.65 2.87 16.92
CA ARG A 47 -10.39 4.14 16.71
C ARG A 47 -11.35 4.04 15.53
N VAL A 48 -10.93 3.42 14.42
CA VAL A 48 -11.80 3.15 13.25
C VAL A 48 -12.96 2.25 13.67
N LYS A 49 -12.69 1.15 14.39
CA LYS A 49 -13.74 0.27 14.93
C LYS A 49 -14.76 1.04 15.77
N ASN A 50 -14.28 1.93 16.66
CA ASN A 50 -15.15 2.77 17.49
C ASN A 50 -15.97 3.76 16.63
N SER A 51 -15.37 4.37 15.62
CA SER A 51 -16.04 5.29 14.68
C SER A 51 -17.16 4.58 13.91
N LEU A 52 -16.92 3.37 13.45
CA LEU A 52 -17.87 2.50 12.76
C LEU A 52 -18.96 1.92 13.71
N LYS A 53 -18.86 2.16 15.02
CA LYS A 53 -19.79 1.66 16.06
C LYS A 53 -19.95 0.15 16.09
N ILE A 54 -18.92 -0.60 15.68
CA ILE A 54 -18.91 -2.06 15.70
C ILE A 54 -18.91 -2.55 17.16
N LYS A 55 -19.96 -3.25 17.55
CA LYS A 55 -20.17 -3.77 18.90
C LYS A 55 -19.54 -5.14 19.12
N ASN A 56 -19.33 -5.91 18.06
CA ASN A 56 -18.75 -7.24 18.13
C ASN A 56 -17.36 -7.21 18.79
N PRO A 57 -17.18 -7.75 20.02
CA PRO A 57 -15.88 -7.75 20.69
C PRO A 57 -14.89 -8.71 20.03
N LYS A 58 -15.36 -9.68 19.23
CA LYS A 58 -14.52 -10.64 18.52
C LYS A 58 -13.92 -10.04 17.24
N CYS A 59 -14.40 -8.89 16.76
CA CYS A 59 -13.74 -8.14 15.70
C CYS A 59 -12.47 -7.50 16.27
N VAL A 60 -11.33 -8.13 16.04
CA VAL A 60 -10.01 -7.68 16.54
C VAL A 60 -9.47 -6.55 15.66
N ALA A 61 -9.00 -5.48 16.28
CA ALA A 61 -8.48 -4.30 15.59
C ALA A 61 -7.05 -4.01 16.02
N TYR A 62 -6.12 -3.91 15.06
CA TYR A 62 -4.71 -3.60 15.32
C TYR A 62 -4.06 -2.90 14.14
N ASP A 63 -2.96 -2.19 14.42
CA ASP A 63 -2.17 -1.48 13.43
C ASP A 63 -0.94 -2.27 13.01
N ILE A 64 -0.47 -2.04 11.77
CA ILE A 64 0.83 -2.52 11.29
C ILE A 64 1.68 -1.37 10.77
N LEU A 65 2.96 -1.38 11.13
CA LEU A 65 3.99 -0.48 10.64
C LEU A 65 4.88 -1.27 9.68
N PHE A 66 4.75 -1.02 8.37
CA PHE A 66 5.46 -1.80 7.36
C PHE A 66 5.90 -0.93 6.15
N GLY A 67 6.14 0.35 6.35
CA GLY A 67 6.43 1.26 5.26
C GLY A 67 5.28 1.39 4.27
N CYS A 68 5.56 1.88 3.06
CA CYS A 68 4.54 2.00 2.00
C CYS A 68 3.88 0.67 1.60
N PRO A 69 4.54 -0.51 1.70
CA PRO A 69 3.91 -1.81 1.42
C PRO A 69 2.85 -2.25 2.45
N GLY A 70 2.64 -1.51 3.54
CA GLY A 70 1.83 -1.95 4.66
C GLY A 70 0.40 -2.38 4.31
N TRP A 71 -0.27 -1.71 3.36
CA TRP A 71 -1.59 -2.18 2.93
C TRP A 71 -1.51 -3.55 2.21
N VAL A 72 -0.52 -3.74 1.33
CA VAL A 72 -0.32 -5.02 0.63
C VAL A 72 0.01 -6.12 1.63
N GLU A 73 0.85 -5.85 2.65
CA GLU A 73 1.14 -6.78 3.75
C GLU A 73 -0.13 -7.11 4.54
N GLY A 74 -0.97 -6.12 4.85
CA GLY A 74 -2.26 -6.33 5.52
C GLY A 74 -3.20 -7.25 4.73
N VAL A 75 -3.21 -7.13 3.39
CA VAL A 75 -3.96 -8.03 2.50
C VAL A 75 -3.41 -9.46 2.56
N ILE A 76 -2.09 -9.62 2.58
CA ILE A 76 -1.43 -10.93 2.72
C ILE A 76 -1.79 -11.57 4.08
N GLN A 77 -1.74 -10.79 5.18
CA GLN A 77 -2.14 -11.27 6.51
C GLN A 77 -3.61 -11.66 6.57
N ALA A 78 -4.50 -10.84 5.99
CA ALA A 78 -5.93 -11.16 5.91
C ALA A 78 -6.17 -12.48 5.17
N GLN A 79 -5.50 -12.72 4.02
CA GLN A 79 -5.56 -13.99 3.32
C GLN A 79 -5.06 -15.16 4.19
N ALA A 80 -3.96 -14.97 4.91
CA ALA A 80 -3.41 -15.99 5.80
C ALA A 80 -4.39 -16.35 6.92
N PHE A 81 -5.04 -15.38 7.55
CA PHE A 81 -6.05 -15.61 8.57
C PHE A 81 -7.28 -16.35 8.03
N ILE A 82 -7.73 -15.99 6.82
CA ILE A 82 -8.85 -16.66 6.16
C ILE A 82 -8.48 -18.12 5.83
N LYS A 83 -7.31 -18.35 5.23
CA LYS A 83 -6.83 -19.71 4.91
C LYS A 83 -6.62 -20.57 6.15
N ALA A 84 -6.20 -19.97 7.26
CA ALA A 84 -6.05 -20.65 8.55
C ALA A 84 -7.38 -20.92 9.29
N GLY A 85 -8.51 -20.45 8.75
CA GLY A 85 -9.82 -20.57 9.41
C GLY A 85 -10.01 -19.65 10.62
N MET A 86 -9.12 -18.69 10.82
CA MET A 86 -9.19 -17.71 11.92
C MET A 86 -10.16 -16.56 11.62
N ALA A 87 -10.41 -16.28 10.35
CA ALA A 87 -11.30 -15.22 9.89
C ALA A 87 -12.11 -15.67 8.68
N LYS A 88 -13.27 -15.01 8.49
CA LYS A 88 -14.03 -15.08 7.23
C LYS A 88 -13.96 -13.75 6.48
N ARG A 89 -13.89 -12.63 7.23
CA ARG A 89 -13.86 -11.27 6.69
C ARG A 89 -12.89 -10.39 7.43
N CYS A 90 -12.03 -9.71 6.68
CA CYS A 90 -11.08 -8.72 7.20
C CYS A 90 -11.27 -7.39 6.47
N LEU A 91 -11.23 -6.30 7.21
CA LEU A 91 -11.13 -4.94 6.68
C LEU A 91 -9.66 -4.53 6.73
N VAL A 92 -9.05 -4.28 5.58
CA VAL A 92 -7.66 -3.81 5.47
C VAL A 92 -7.66 -2.35 5.04
N ILE A 93 -7.00 -1.50 5.82
CA ILE A 93 -6.95 -0.05 5.62
C ILE A 93 -5.51 0.40 5.47
N GLY A 94 -5.21 1.26 4.52
CA GLY A 94 -3.99 2.06 4.47
C GLY A 94 -4.34 3.52 4.71
N ALA A 95 -3.73 4.18 5.70
CA ALA A 95 -4.05 5.58 6.01
C ALA A 95 -2.81 6.35 6.49
N GLU A 96 -2.63 7.57 5.98
CA GLU A 96 -1.47 8.42 6.30
C GLU A 96 -1.87 9.89 6.46
N THR A 97 -1.12 10.60 7.33
CA THR A 97 -1.13 12.07 7.44
C THR A 97 0.30 12.62 7.26
N LEU A 98 0.92 12.27 6.13
CA LEU A 98 2.34 12.57 5.86
C LEU A 98 2.63 14.06 5.74
N SER A 99 1.65 14.88 5.33
CA SER A 99 1.79 16.34 5.25
C SER A 99 2.26 16.99 6.56
N ARG A 100 2.07 16.32 7.69
CA ARG A 100 2.42 16.82 9.03
C ARG A 100 3.83 16.48 9.47
N VAL A 101 4.51 15.58 8.77
CA VAL A 101 5.87 15.10 9.10
C VAL A 101 6.86 15.29 7.96
N VAL A 102 6.49 16.07 6.94
CA VAL A 102 7.39 16.51 5.87
C VAL A 102 8.20 17.72 6.31
N ASP A 103 9.46 17.76 5.92
CA ASP A 103 10.32 18.92 6.15
C ASP A 103 10.03 20.01 5.10
N PRO A 104 9.56 21.22 5.48
CA PRO A 104 9.31 22.29 4.54
C PRO A 104 10.57 22.82 3.85
N HIS A 105 11.74 22.43 4.33
CA HIS A 105 13.06 22.79 3.77
C HIS A 105 13.70 21.64 2.98
N ASP A 106 12.94 20.57 2.68
CA ASP A 106 13.40 19.44 1.91
C ASP A 106 12.56 19.26 0.64
N ARG A 107 13.18 19.54 -0.51
CA ARG A 107 12.51 19.44 -1.81
C ARG A 107 12.00 18.02 -2.08
N ASP A 108 12.70 17.00 -1.61
CA ASP A 108 12.31 15.60 -1.85
C ASP A 108 11.02 15.22 -1.10
N SER A 109 10.69 15.95 -0.03
CA SER A 109 9.47 15.71 0.73
C SER A 109 8.19 16.23 0.06
N MET A 110 8.29 17.05 -1.01
CA MET A 110 7.14 17.65 -1.71
C MET A 110 6.22 16.62 -2.40
N ILE A 111 6.69 15.40 -2.60
CA ILE A 111 5.90 14.33 -3.21
C ILE A 111 4.87 13.73 -2.26
N TYR A 112 5.07 13.85 -0.95
CA TYR A 112 4.21 13.21 0.05
C TYR A 112 2.85 13.89 0.19
N SER A 113 1.83 13.08 0.42
CA SER A 113 0.44 13.50 0.62
C SER A 113 -0.25 12.69 1.69
N ASP A 114 -1.40 13.18 2.15
CA ASP A 114 -2.31 12.44 3.00
C ASP A 114 -3.24 11.57 2.14
N GLY A 115 -3.72 10.48 2.70
CA GLY A 115 -4.69 9.63 2.02
C GLY A 115 -5.13 8.45 2.86
N ALA A 116 -6.26 7.87 2.44
CA ALA A 116 -6.74 6.61 2.99
C ALA A 116 -7.45 5.79 1.94
N GLY A 117 -7.18 4.48 1.90
CA GLY A 117 -7.89 3.49 1.11
C GLY A 117 -8.20 2.27 1.95
N ALA A 118 -9.30 1.60 1.67
CA ALA A 118 -9.76 0.44 2.44
C ALA A 118 -10.33 -0.64 1.51
N THR A 119 -10.23 -1.90 1.94
CA THR A 119 -10.68 -3.06 1.17
C THR A 119 -11.22 -4.12 2.11
N ILE A 120 -12.34 -4.75 1.74
CA ILE A 120 -12.82 -5.97 2.39
C ILE A 120 -12.17 -7.16 1.69
N ILE A 121 -11.56 -8.03 2.49
CA ILE A 121 -11.04 -9.32 2.05
C ILE A 121 -11.90 -10.39 2.71
N GLU A 122 -12.50 -11.25 1.90
CA GLU A 122 -13.35 -12.32 2.41
C GLU A 122 -13.10 -13.64 1.68
N SER A 123 -13.51 -14.72 2.32
CA SER A 123 -13.56 -16.04 1.71
C SER A 123 -14.65 -16.05 0.63
N SER A 124 -14.33 -16.56 -0.56
CA SER A 124 -15.25 -16.72 -1.67
C SER A 124 -15.07 -18.08 -2.33
N ASP A 125 -16.15 -18.63 -2.88
CA ASP A 125 -16.13 -19.82 -3.73
C ASP A 125 -15.87 -19.47 -5.22
N ASP A 126 -15.67 -18.20 -5.54
CA ASP A 126 -15.32 -17.75 -6.89
C ASP A 126 -13.91 -18.22 -7.30
N GLU A 127 -13.72 -18.42 -8.61
CA GLU A 127 -12.42 -18.81 -9.18
C GLU A 127 -11.37 -17.68 -9.17
N GLY A 128 -11.67 -16.51 -8.58
CA GLY A 128 -10.78 -15.35 -8.44
C GLY A 128 -10.01 -15.35 -7.14
N GLY A 129 -9.29 -14.25 -6.89
CA GLY A 129 -8.61 -14.00 -5.63
C GLY A 129 -7.08 -13.96 -5.75
N ILE A 130 -6.41 -14.02 -4.60
CA ILE A 130 -4.94 -13.97 -4.50
C ILE A 130 -4.36 -15.33 -4.91
N LEU A 131 -3.66 -15.35 -6.05
CA LEU A 131 -3.01 -16.54 -6.61
C LEU A 131 -1.66 -16.81 -5.95
N SER A 132 -0.88 -15.76 -5.73
CA SER A 132 0.44 -15.81 -5.08
C SER A 132 0.79 -14.49 -4.44
N HIS A 133 1.76 -14.49 -3.56
CA HIS A 133 2.36 -13.30 -3.01
C HIS A 133 3.86 -13.48 -2.78
N GLU A 134 4.57 -12.35 -2.66
CA GLU A 134 5.99 -12.29 -2.30
C GLU A 134 6.18 -11.16 -1.29
N SER A 135 6.99 -11.41 -0.26
CA SER A 135 7.35 -10.43 0.76
C SER A 135 8.85 -10.49 1.04
N ALA A 136 9.51 -9.35 1.07
CA ALA A 136 10.93 -9.26 1.39
C ALA A 136 11.26 -8.05 2.25
N SER A 137 12.29 -8.14 3.07
CA SER A 137 12.81 -7.07 3.93
C SER A 137 14.33 -7.02 3.83
N TYR A 138 14.87 -5.92 3.30
CA TYR A 138 16.30 -5.72 3.13
C TYR A 138 16.80 -4.75 4.20
N THR A 139 17.24 -5.28 5.33
CA THR A 139 17.53 -4.46 6.52
C THR A 139 19.00 -4.37 6.89
N LEU A 140 19.89 -5.11 6.20
CA LEU A 140 21.30 -5.17 6.58
C LEU A 140 22.00 -3.83 6.35
N ASP A 141 21.96 -3.31 5.13
CA ASP A 141 22.62 -2.07 4.74
C ASP A 141 21.63 -0.97 4.32
N GLU A 142 20.36 -1.34 4.05
CA GLU A 142 19.38 -0.49 3.41
C GLU A 142 18.31 0.07 4.34
N VAL A 143 18.20 -0.43 5.58
CA VAL A 143 17.12 -0.10 6.52
C VAL A 143 16.89 1.41 6.69
N TYR A 144 17.97 2.20 6.66
CA TYR A 144 17.93 3.66 6.81
C TYR A 144 17.96 4.44 5.49
N HIS A 145 17.61 3.83 4.35
CA HIS A 145 17.48 4.58 3.10
C HIS A 145 16.29 5.56 3.14
N LEU A 146 15.27 5.22 3.93
CA LEU A 146 14.14 6.08 4.30
C LEU A 146 14.07 6.11 5.84
N PHE A 147 14.10 7.28 6.45
CA PHE A 147 14.27 7.42 7.91
C PHE A 147 13.60 8.69 8.44
N PHE A 148 13.58 8.84 9.77
CA PHE A 148 13.07 10.01 10.46
C PHE A 148 14.26 10.81 11.00
N GLY A 149 14.52 11.99 10.44
CA GLY A 149 15.74 12.79 10.70
C GLY A 149 15.51 14.28 10.80
N CYS A 150 16.57 15.03 11.09
CA CYS A 150 16.54 16.48 11.29
C CYS A 150 16.14 17.23 10.01
N SER A 151 15.65 18.47 10.16
CA SER A 151 15.41 19.39 9.05
C SER A 151 16.70 19.69 8.27
N ASN A 152 16.57 19.97 6.98
CA ASN A 152 17.65 20.54 6.16
C ASN A 152 17.97 21.99 6.55
N ASN A 153 17.07 22.66 7.26
CA ASN A 153 17.30 23.98 7.82
C ASN A 153 17.89 23.87 9.23
N LYS A 154 19.15 24.23 9.38
CA LYS A 154 19.89 24.20 10.65
C LYS A 154 19.33 25.13 11.73
N SER A 155 18.47 26.08 11.36
CA SER A 155 17.78 26.96 12.32
C SER A 155 16.53 26.32 12.94
N PHE A 156 16.12 25.14 12.49
CA PHE A 156 15.03 24.40 13.11
C PHE A 156 15.51 23.78 14.45
N GLU A 157 14.55 23.62 15.38
CA GLU A 157 14.85 22.95 16.65
C GLU A 157 15.44 21.55 16.39
N GLU A 158 16.59 21.26 17.04
CA GLU A 158 17.36 20.04 16.80
C GLU A 158 16.56 18.76 17.08
N ASP A 159 15.57 18.82 17.95
CA ASP A 159 14.74 17.67 18.34
C ASP A 159 13.58 17.39 17.38
N THR A 160 13.26 18.32 16.47
CA THR A 160 12.18 18.13 15.51
C THR A 160 12.66 17.23 14.36
N ARG A 161 11.97 16.11 14.15
CA ARG A 161 12.30 15.13 13.12
C ARG A 161 11.24 15.10 12.03
N PHE A 162 11.67 14.76 10.82
CA PHE A 162 10.87 14.70 9.61
C PHE A 162 11.20 13.46 8.79
N ILE A 163 10.32 13.08 7.88
CA ILE A 163 10.62 12.03 6.90
C ILE A 163 11.79 12.49 6.03
N LYS A 164 12.81 11.65 5.93
CA LYS A 164 14.00 11.85 5.13
C LYS A 164 14.29 10.63 4.27
N MET A 165 14.90 10.84 3.10
CA MET A 165 15.28 9.76 2.23
C MET A 165 16.61 10.01 1.53
N TYR A 166 17.33 8.94 1.23
CA TYR A 166 18.43 8.94 0.29
C TYR A 166 17.90 8.57 -1.10
N GLY A 167 17.27 9.52 -1.79
CA GLY A 167 16.49 9.27 -3.00
C GLY A 167 17.22 8.45 -4.06
N ARG A 168 18.52 8.71 -4.31
CA ARG A 168 19.33 7.92 -5.24
C ARG A 168 19.46 6.45 -4.82
N LYS A 169 19.72 6.19 -3.53
CA LYS A 169 19.85 4.84 -3.00
C LYS A 169 18.52 4.08 -3.09
N ILE A 170 17.41 4.74 -2.77
CA ILE A 170 16.07 4.17 -2.91
C ILE A 170 15.78 3.83 -4.37
N TYR A 171 16.10 4.72 -5.31
CA TYR A 171 15.93 4.48 -6.72
C TYR A 171 16.72 3.26 -7.20
N GLU A 172 18.03 3.20 -6.89
CA GLU A 172 18.90 2.08 -7.26
C GLU A 172 18.42 0.76 -6.65
N PHE A 173 18.00 0.79 -5.38
CA PHE A 173 17.43 -0.36 -4.68
C PHE A 173 16.13 -0.85 -5.33
N ALA A 174 15.18 0.06 -5.57
CA ALA A 174 13.88 -0.28 -6.13
C ALA A 174 14.03 -0.93 -7.52
N LEU A 175 14.88 -0.35 -8.38
CA LEU A 175 15.14 -0.90 -9.70
C LEU A 175 15.82 -2.28 -9.67
N SER A 176 16.61 -2.55 -8.66
CA SER A 176 17.32 -3.83 -8.53
C SER A 176 16.45 -4.94 -7.98
N ASN A 177 15.59 -4.64 -7.01
CA ASN A 177 14.92 -5.66 -6.21
C ASN A 177 13.42 -5.82 -6.50
N VAL A 178 12.69 -4.73 -6.79
CA VAL A 178 11.23 -4.81 -7.01
C VAL A 178 10.86 -5.65 -8.23
N PRO A 179 11.53 -5.51 -9.41
CA PRO A 179 11.23 -6.36 -10.57
C PRO A 179 11.46 -7.85 -10.30
N ALA A 180 12.49 -8.19 -9.52
CA ALA A 180 12.77 -9.57 -9.14
C ALA A 180 11.69 -10.15 -8.22
N ALA A 181 11.25 -9.40 -7.21
CA ALA A 181 10.17 -9.80 -6.33
C ALA A 181 8.83 -9.98 -7.09
N MET A 182 8.50 -9.02 -7.99
CA MET A 182 7.33 -9.14 -8.86
C MET A 182 7.40 -10.40 -9.74
N LYS A 183 8.61 -10.71 -10.27
CA LYS A 183 8.83 -11.90 -11.08
C LYS A 183 8.61 -13.17 -10.26
N THR A 184 9.21 -13.28 -9.09
CA THR A 184 9.01 -14.42 -8.19
C THR A 184 7.53 -14.62 -7.88
N CYS A 185 6.82 -13.52 -7.58
CA CYS A 185 5.39 -13.56 -7.30
C CYS A 185 4.60 -14.08 -8.51
N LEU A 186 4.83 -13.55 -9.72
CA LEU A 186 4.11 -13.96 -10.92
C LEU A 186 4.43 -15.43 -11.29
N ASP A 187 5.69 -15.83 -11.25
CA ASP A 187 6.10 -17.20 -11.55
C ASP A 187 5.43 -18.22 -10.59
N ASN A 188 5.35 -17.88 -9.30
CA ASN A 188 4.69 -18.72 -8.29
C ASN A 188 3.17 -18.82 -8.49
N SER A 189 2.55 -17.89 -9.21
CA SER A 189 1.13 -17.95 -9.56
C SER A 189 0.82 -18.89 -10.72
N GLY A 190 1.84 -19.27 -11.51
CA GLY A 190 1.68 -20.04 -12.74
C GLY A 190 1.07 -19.25 -13.91
N VAL A 191 0.88 -17.93 -13.76
CA VAL A 191 0.30 -17.05 -14.79
C VAL A 191 1.39 -16.58 -15.73
N ASP A 192 1.10 -16.56 -17.04
CA ASP A 192 2.02 -15.97 -18.03
C ASP A 192 2.01 -14.44 -17.98
N ILE A 193 3.17 -13.81 -18.20
CA ILE A 193 3.32 -12.35 -18.23
C ILE A 193 2.38 -11.66 -19.23
N THR A 194 2.04 -12.35 -20.32
CA THR A 194 1.13 -11.83 -21.36
C THR A 194 -0.33 -11.75 -20.92
N ASP A 195 -0.71 -12.47 -19.86
CA ASP A 195 -2.06 -12.44 -19.28
C ASP A 195 -2.25 -11.30 -18.28
N VAL A 196 -1.15 -10.67 -17.83
CA VAL A 196 -1.22 -9.54 -16.90
C VAL A 196 -1.90 -8.35 -17.57
N LYS A 197 -3.01 -7.88 -17.02
CA LYS A 197 -3.81 -6.76 -17.55
C LYS A 197 -3.48 -5.43 -16.93
N LYS A 198 -3.14 -5.41 -15.64
CA LYS A 198 -2.75 -4.19 -14.92
C LYS A 198 -1.71 -4.49 -13.86
N ILE A 199 -0.84 -3.50 -13.64
CA ILE A 199 0.09 -3.48 -12.52
C ILE A 199 -0.22 -2.23 -11.70
N LEU A 200 -0.75 -2.42 -10.50
CA LEU A 200 -1.07 -1.37 -9.55
C LEU A 200 0.11 -1.25 -8.59
N ILE A 201 1.08 -0.45 -8.98
CA ILE A 201 2.29 -0.22 -8.20
C ILE A 201 2.13 0.97 -7.26
N HIS A 202 2.80 0.93 -6.12
CA HIS A 202 2.93 2.07 -5.22
C HIS A 202 3.36 3.33 -5.98
N GLN A 203 2.66 4.43 -5.77
CA GLN A 203 2.89 5.69 -6.46
C GLN A 203 4.02 6.48 -5.79
N ALA A 204 5.25 6.01 -5.95
CA ALA A 204 6.43 6.60 -5.31
C ALA A 204 7.06 7.74 -6.14
N ASN A 205 7.30 7.48 -7.41
CA ASN A 205 7.86 8.43 -8.38
C ASN A 205 7.62 7.87 -9.79
N GLU A 206 6.96 8.63 -10.66
CA GLU A 206 6.56 8.17 -12.00
C GLU A 206 7.71 7.56 -12.81
N LYS A 207 8.86 8.26 -12.87
CA LYS A 207 10.04 7.76 -13.61
C LYS A 207 10.64 6.49 -13.01
N MET A 208 10.60 6.37 -11.68
CA MET A 208 11.06 5.17 -10.99
C MET A 208 10.12 4.01 -11.27
N ASP A 209 8.81 4.24 -11.19
CA ASP A 209 7.79 3.23 -11.41
C ASP A 209 7.83 2.72 -12.87
N GLU A 210 7.97 3.61 -13.85
CA GLU A 210 8.21 3.25 -15.27
C GLU A 210 9.47 2.41 -15.45
N ALA A 211 10.57 2.77 -14.79
CA ALA A 211 11.82 2.04 -14.89
C ALA A 211 11.73 0.64 -14.25
N ILE A 212 10.98 0.50 -13.14
CA ILE A 212 10.68 -0.80 -12.51
C ILE A 212 9.91 -1.68 -13.50
N ILE A 213 8.83 -1.18 -14.10
CA ILE A 213 7.99 -1.94 -15.02
C ILE A 213 8.78 -2.33 -16.28
N ASN A 214 9.59 -1.43 -16.83
CA ASN A 214 10.46 -1.76 -17.96
C ASN A 214 11.45 -2.88 -17.63
N ARG A 215 12.04 -2.87 -16.42
CA ARG A 215 12.93 -3.94 -15.98
C ARG A 215 12.17 -5.25 -15.73
N PHE A 216 11.00 -5.20 -15.16
CA PHE A 216 10.14 -6.37 -14.90
C PHE A 216 9.83 -7.09 -16.22
N TYR A 217 9.31 -6.39 -17.24
CA TYR A 217 9.02 -7.00 -18.55
C TYR A 217 10.27 -7.49 -19.27
N ARG A 218 11.40 -6.81 -19.08
CA ARG A 218 12.69 -7.26 -19.63
C ARG A 218 13.14 -8.62 -19.09
N LEU A 219 12.81 -8.95 -17.83
CA LEU A 219 13.11 -10.28 -17.26
C LEU A 219 12.37 -11.41 -17.98
N TYR A 220 11.27 -11.11 -18.66
CA TYR A 220 10.51 -12.03 -19.51
C TYR A 220 10.81 -11.86 -21.01
N LYS A 221 11.71 -10.96 -21.37
CA LYS A 221 12.02 -10.61 -22.77
C LYS A 221 10.77 -10.22 -23.57
N THR A 222 9.81 -9.58 -22.92
CA THR A 222 8.52 -9.18 -23.46
C THR A 222 8.41 -7.66 -23.46
N PRO A 223 7.83 -7.01 -24.49
CA PRO A 223 7.61 -5.57 -24.49
C PRO A 223 6.57 -5.18 -23.44
N VAL A 224 6.70 -3.98 -22.89
CA VAL A 224 5.73 -3.42 -21.94
C VAL A 224 4.44 -3.07 -22.70
N PRO A 225 3.28 -3.63 -22.31
CA PRO A 225 2.02 -3.25 -22.93
C PRO A 225 1.63 -1.80 -22.62
N GLU A 226 1.04 -1.11 -23.59
CA GLU A 226 0.52 0.23 -23.37
C GLU A 226 -0.58 0.24 -22.29
N GLY A 227 -0.53 1.22 -21.38
CA GLY A 227 -1.52 1.38 -20.32
C GLY A 227 -1.54 0.27 -19.28
N ILE A 228 -0.46 -0.52 -19.16
CA ILE A 228 -0.33 -1.60 -18.16
C ILE A 228 -0.29 -1.04 -16.73
N MET A 229 0.35 0.12 -16.54
CA MET A 229 0.57 0.76 -15.25
C MET A 229 -0.21 2.08 -15.16
N PRO A 230 -1.38 2.09 -14.50
CA PRO A 230 -2.10 3.32 -14.19
C PRO A 230 -1.28 4.22 -13.26
N MET A 231 -1.34 5.55 -13.47
CA MET A 231 -0.58 6.53 -12.70
C MET A 231 -1.51 7.61 -12.14
N SER A 232 -1.44 7.88 -10.82
CA SER A 232 -2.22 8.91 -10.14
C SER A 232 -1.37 9.92 -9.37
N ILE A 233 -0.06 9.72 -9.27
CA ILE A 233 0.86 10.53 -8.46
C ILE A 233 0.82 12.01 -8.81
N HIS A 234 0.67 12.37 -10.10
CA HIS A 234 0.60 13.75 -10.57
C HIS A 234 -0.63 14.52 -10.06
N LYS A 235 -1.65 13.82 -9.54
CA LYS A 235 -2.87 14.42 -8.96
C LYS A 235 -2.95 14.26 -7.45
N LEU A 236 -2.54 13.10 -6.95
CA LEU A 236 -2.77 12.69 -5.56
C LEU A 236 -1.50 12.66 -4.71
N GLY A 237 -0.32 12.74 -5.35
CA GLY A 237 0.94 12.60 -4.64
C GLY A 237 1.19 11.18 -4.15
N ASN A 238 2.15 11.07 -3.24
CA ASN A 238 2.54 9.81 -2.59
C ASN A 238 1.96 9.75 -1.18
N SER A 239 0.82 9.10 -1.02
CA SER A 239 0.18 8.82 0.27
C SER A 239 0.61 7.47 0.88
N SER A 240 1.83 7.01 0.58
CA SER A 240 2.44 5.80 1.15
C SER A 240 1.52 4.57 1.05
N VAL A 241 1.10 4.01 2.17
CA VAL A 241 0.25 2.80 2.27
C VAL A 241 -1.11 2.94 1.58
N ALA A 242 -1.57 4.16 1.36
CA ALA A 242 -2.88 4.42 0.75
C ALA A 242 -2.84 4.46 -0.79
N THR A 243 -1.66 4.50 -1.42
CA THR A 243 -1.54 4.69 -2.88
C THR A 243 -2.17 3.55 -3.67
N VAL A 244 -1.85 2.29 -3.33
CA VAL A 244 -2.33 1.11 -4.05
C VAL A 244 -3.85 0.91 -3.90
N PRO A 245 -4.45 0.92 -2.70
CA PRO A 245 -5.90 0.80 -2.56
C PRO A 245 -6.66 1.98 -3.18
N THR A 246 -6.14 3.20 -3.13
CA THR A 246 -6.74 4.35 -3.81
C THR A 246 -6.73 4.16 -5.33
N LEU A 247 -5.61 3.69 -5.90
CA LEU A 247 -5.50 3.43 -7.33
C LEU A 247 -6.51 2.36 -7.79
N LEU A 248 -6.66 1.30 -7.00
CA LEU A 248 -7.67 0.26 -7.25
C LEU A 248 -9.10 0.85 -7.24
N ASP A 249 -9.44 1.66 -6.24
CA ASP A 249 -10.76 2.30 -6.15
C ASP A 249 -11.04 3.24 -7.33
N LEU A 250 -10.07 4.06 -7.74
CA LEU A 250 -10.20 4.95 -8.90
C LEU A 250 -10.50 4.20 -10.20
N ILE A 251 -9.93 3.01 -10.37
CA ILE A 251 -10.19 2.17 -11.55
C ILE A 251 -11.57 1.54 -11.44
N LYS A 252 -11.92 0.92 -10.30
CA LYS A 252 -13.21 0.28 -10.04
C LYS A 252 -14.39 1.25 -10.20
N SER A 253 -14.23 2.46 -9.67
CA SER A 253 -15.25 3.53 -9.74
C SER A 253 -15.32 4.24 -11.10
N GLY A 254 -14.46 3.87 -12.07
CA GLY A 254 -14.42 4.48 -13.41
C GLY A 254 -13.86 5.91 -13.43
N GLN A 255 -13.25 6.38 -12.35
CA GLN A 255 -12.63 7.71 -12.25
C GLN A 255 -11.29 7.80 -13.01
N MET A 256 -10.72 6.65 -13.37
CA MET A 256 -9.46 6.58 -14.09
C MET A 256 -9.69 6.23 -15.56
N LYS A 257 -9.84 7.28 -16.40
CA LYS A 257 -10.11 7.12 -17.85
C LYS A 257 -9.04 6.25 -18.53
N GLY A 258 -9.47 5.35 -19.40
CA GLY A 258 -8.56 4.44 -20.14
C GLY A 258 -8.13 3.20 -19.34
N HIS A 259 -8.53 3.08 -18.08
CA HIS A 259 -8.23 1.92 -17.25
C HIS A 259 -9.52 1.27 -16.75
N LYS A 260 -9.63 -0.05 -16.93
CA LYS A 260 -10.75 -0.87 -16.49
C LYS A 260 -10.26 -2.24 -16.06
N LEU A 261 -10.95 -2.84 -15.11
CA LEU A 261 -10.79 -4.24 -14.72
C LEU A 261 -12.08 -4.99 -15.00
N ASN A 262 -11.98 -6.19 -15.56
CA ASN A 262 -13.08 -7.10 -15.80
C ASN A 262 -12.85 -8.39 -15.01
N LYS A 263 -13.91 -9.10 -14.67
CA LYS A 263 -13.82 -10.40 -13.98
C LYS A 263 -12.91 -11.35 -14.77
N GLY A 264 -11.92 -11.91 -14.06
CA GLY A 264 -10.91 -12.80 -14.63
C GLY A 264 -9.61 -12.11 -15.04
N ASP A 265 -9.54 -10.76 -15.09
CA ASP A 265 -8.29 -10.05 -15.39
C ASP A 265 -7.22 -10.31 -14.33
N ILE A 266 -5.99 -10.53 -14.77
CA ILE A 266 -4.84 -10.68 -13.88
C ILE A 266 -4.25 -9.31 -13.53
N VAL A 267 -4.13 -9.05 -12.23
CA VAL A 267 -3.60 -7.81 -11.68
C VAL A 267 -2.42 -8.11 -10.78
N ILE A 268 -1.35 -7.35 -10.91
CA ILE A 268 -0.25 -7.36 -9.94
C ILE A 268 -0.36 -6.12 -9.06
N PHE A 269 -0.39 -6.31 -7.75
CA PHE A 269 -0.15 -5.25 -6.77
C PHE A 269 1.31 -5.31 -6.36
N ALA A 270 2.02 -4.18 -6.34
CA ALA A 270 3.41 -4.12 -5.93
C ALA A 270 3.70 -2.85 -5.13
N SER A 271 4.55 -2.97 -4.12
CA SER A 271 4.94 -1.83 -3.30
C SER A 271 6.34 -2.01 -2.71
N VAL A 272 7.03 -0.89 -2.49
CA VAL A 272 8.33 -0.80 -1.82
C VAL A 272 8.34 0.41 -0.90
N GLY A 273 8.96 0.33 0.27
CA GLY A 273 8.97 1.44 1.23
C GLY A 273 9.96 1.30 2.37
N ALA A 274 9.78 2.11 3.40
CA ALA A 274 10.64 2.19 4.59
C ALA A 274 10.86 0.81 5.22
N GLY A 275 12.06 0.58 5.78
CA GLY A 275 12.54 -0.74 6.16
C GLY A 275 13.02 -1.55 4.96
N MET A 276 12.99 -0.92 3.79
CA MET A 276 13.28 -1.51 2.47
C MET A 276 12.52 -2.81 2.28
N HIS A 277 11.23 -2.74 2.69
CA HIS A 277 10.26 -3.80 2.49
C HIS A 277 9.73 -3.77 1.06
N ILE A 278 9.48 -4.94 0.50
CA ILE A 278 8.86 -5.14 -0.80
C ILE A 278 7.73 -6.16 -0.65
N ASN A 279 6.56 -5.84 -1.21
CA ASN A 279 5.50 -6.82 -1.39
C ASN A 279 5.05 -6.86 -2.85
N ALA A 280 4.64 -8.03 -3.30
CA ALA A 280 3.89 -8.22 -4.52
C ALA A 280 2.76 -9.23 -4.32
N ILE A 281 1.65 -9.03 -5.00
CA ILE A 281 0.52 -9.97 -5.06
C ILE A 281 0.13 -10.15 -6.51
N THR A 282 -0.02 -11.39 -6.97
CA THR A 282 -0.71 -11.72 -8.22
C THR A 282 -2.15 -12.07 -7.90
N TYR A 283 -3.08 -11.32 -8.48
CA TYR A 283 -4.51 -11.39 -8.18
C TYR A 283 -5.33 -11.61 -9.44
N LYS A 284 -6.28 -12.53 -9.40
CA LYS A 284 -7.30 -12.73 -10.44
C LYS A 284 -8.57 -12.00 -10.00
N TYR A 285 -8.89 -10.93 -10.73
CA TYR A 285 -9.99 -10.01 -10.42
C TYR A 285 -11.37 -10.61 -10.68
#